data_ccbce1d81e63bc4decc7c22783ef07b7
#
_entry.id   ccbce1d81e63bc4decc7c22783ef07b7
#
_cell.length_a   1.000
_cell.length_b   1.000
_cell.length_c   1.000
_cell.angle_alpha   90.00
_cell.angle_beta   90.00
_cell.angle_gamma   90.00
#
_symmetry.space_group_name_H-M   'P 1'
#
loop_
_entity.id
_entity.type
_entity.pdbx_description
1 polymer ?
#
loop_
_entity_poly.entity_id
_entity_poly.type
_entity_poly.pdbx_seq_one_letter_code
_entity_poly.pdbx_strand_id
1 'polypeptide(L)'
;MEETRNSPYGEDRISRLPDSLIHQILSFIDTKYAVQTSVLSKRWIDIWKSLPFLYFNRNSFSHEKAEKFIDFVYMVFLYRDDTNIQKFSVDVGWEDSAFDNTMIMNVNRWSLNAVKHNVQEINIVIDELLYSPYEIPRRLLSCKSLRKLVMKVSSDAFADVILPRSMNLPQLKVLILYGLSVSKEELFDGLLSSCPVLETLEIVDCVMQINDRRNSIIDSVSLKKFTYSCWLIDKMDHSIKLCAPNLKIFNWTSFLIQDFSLENCSSLSELVLRWKPEEDGDTEAYSSLTSEKKEVYAKRMMQFLGAVNMVKAMKLSSVLLEVLSRVPDLSDCQPPRLRNLQYLTLEMWPARGCLRSIAFLLSISPNVVEI
;
A
#
# COMPACT_ATOMS: atom_id res chain seq x y z
N MET A 1 3.91 -22.28 66.45
CA MET A 1 2.81 -22.15 65.46
C MET A 1 2.98 -20.83 64.74
N GLU A 2 3.67 -20.86 63.59
CA GLU A 2 3.78 -19.69 62.72
C GLU A 2 2.60 -19.75 61.75
N GLU A 3 1.69 -18.79 61.90
CA GLU A 3 0.61 -18.54 60.94
C GLU A 3 1.22 -17.94 59.67
N THR A 4 1.27 -18.73 58.62
CA THR A 4 1.49 -18.24 57.26
C THR A 4 0.32 -17.34 56.87
N ARG A 5 0.54 -16.02 56.90
CA ARG A 5 -0.39 -15.02 56.33
C ARG A 5 -0.48 -15.24 54.81
N ASN A 6 -1.50 -15.95 54.40
CA ASN A 6 -1.96 -15.91 53.02
C ASN A 6 -2.36 -14.48 52.65
N SER A 7 -1.53 -13.80 51.85
CA SER A 7 -1.86 -12.51 51.30
C SER A 7 -3.04 -12.66 50.34
N PRO A 8 -4.12 -11.85 50.44
CA PRO A 8 -5.27 -11.91 49.56
C PRO A 8 -5.04 -11.24 48.20
N TYR A 9 -3.83 -10.78 47.91
CA TYR A 9 -3.47 -10.25 46.61
C TYR A 9 -3.16 -11.41 45.67
N GLY A 10 -4.03 -11.59 44.67
CA GLY A 10 -3.94 -12.66 43.66
C GLY A 10 -2.52 -12.80 43.09
N GLU A 11 -2.11 -14.05 42.92
CA GLU A 11 -0.80 -14.40 42.37
C GLU A 11 -0.54 -13.59 41.08
N ASP A 12 0.65 -12.98 41.00
CA ASP A 12 1.10 -12.26 39.77
C ASP A 12 1.23 -13.25 38.63
N ARG A 13 0.13 -13.42 37.90
CA ARG A 13 -0.01 -14.34 36.77
C ARG A 13 0.80 -13.89 35.56
N ILE A 14 0.99 -12.57 35.37
CA ILE A 14 1.70 -11.99 34.23
C ILE A 14 3.19 -12.28 34.33
N SER A 15 3.78 -12.15 35.53
CA SER A 15 5.20 -12.46 35.77
C SER A 15 5.55 -13.93 35.57
N ARG A 16 4.57 -14.84 35.48
CA ARG A 16 4.78 -16.27 35.21
C ARG A 16 4.73 -16.62 33.72
N LEU A 17 4.32 -15.71 32.85
CA LEU A 17 4.26 -15.97 31.42
C LEU A 17 5.67 -16.15 30.83
N PRO A 18 5.85 -17.02 29.82
CA PRO A 18 7.08 -17.10 29.04
C PRO A 18 7.36 -15.77 28.35
N ASP A 19 8.64 -15.42 28.17
CA ASP A 19 9.05 -14.14 27.56
C ASP A 19 8.48 -13.96 26.15
N SER A 20 8.36 -15.04 25.38
CA SER A 20 7.74 -15.01 24.04
C SER A 20 6.28 -14.54 24.07
N LEU A 21 5.50 -14.92 25.08
CA LEU A 21 4.12 -14.44 25.23
C LEU A 21 4.08 -13.00 25.70
N ILE A 22 5.00 -12.59 26.58
CA ILE A 22 5.11 -11.20 27.00
C ILE A 22 5.51 -10.33 25.81
N HIS A 23 6.49 -10.74 24.99
CA HIS A 23 6.84 -10.05 23.74
C HIS A 23 5.63 -9.89 22.83
N GLN A 24 4.81 -10.94 22.68
CA GLN A 24 3.60 -10.86 21.86
C GLN A 24 2.57 -9.87 22.44
N ILE A 25 2.39 -9.83 23.75
CA ILE A 25 1.53 -8.84 24.41
C ILE A 25 2.08 -7.44 24.18
N LEU A 26 3.38 -7.22 24.38
CA LEU A 26 4.02 -5.91 24.21
C LEU A 26 4.05 -5.47 22.73
N SER A 27 3.90 -6.37 21.77
CA SER A 27 3.84 -6.02 20.34
C SER A 27 2.61 -5.18 19.95
N PHE A 28 1.59 -5.14 20.80
CA PHE A 28 0.36 -4.36 20.57
C PHE A 28 0.43 -2.93 21.10
N ILE A 29 1.50 -2.56 21.79
CA ILE A 29 1.65 -1.22 22.37
C ILE A 29 2.91 -0.53 21.83
N ASP A 30 2.91 0.83 21.94
CA ASP A 30 4.07 1.63 21.60
C ASP A 30 5.27 1.23 22.47
N THR A 31 6.47 1.26 21.89
CA THR A 31 7.72 0.93 22.57
C THR A 31 7.96 1.80 23.80
N LYS A 32 7.46 3.05 23.84
CA LYS A 32 7.50 3.92 25.02
C LYS A 32 6.86 3.23 26.23
N TYR A 33 5.65 2.70 26.04
CA TYR A 33 4.93 2.01 27.11
C TYR A 33 5.55 0.65 27.45
N ALA A 34 6.08 -0.06 26.45
CA ALA A 34 6.79 -1.30 26.67
C ALA A 34 8.04 -1.08 27.55
N VAL A 35 8.82 -0.03 27.30
CA VAL A 35 9.97 0.36 28.14
C VAL A 35 9.53 0.76 29.54
N GLN A 36 8.40 1.45 29.70
CA GLN A 36 7.87 1.82 31.01
C GLN A 36 7.52 0.61 31.88
N THR A 37 7.21 -0.57 31.30
CA THR A 37 7.00 -1.79 32.09
C THR A 37 8.24 -2.24 32.88
N SER A 38 9.42 -1.70 32.58
CA SER A 38 10.65 -1.96 33.32
C SER A 38 10.57 -1.64 34.81
N VAL A 39 9.64 -0.78 35.22
CA VAL A 39 9.39 -0.46 36.65
C VAL A 39 8.77 -1.62 37.43
N LEU A 40 8.18 -2.62 36.75
CA LEU A 40 7.51 -3.75 37.40
C LEU A 40 8.49 -4.70 38.05
N SER A 41 9.61 -5.05 37.39
CA SER A 41 10.68 -5.85 37.97
C SER A 41 11.93 -5.83 37.08
N LYS A 42 13.05 -6.37 37.59
CA LYS A 42 14.29 -6.54 36.82
C LYS A 42 14.11 -7.39 35.56
N ARG A 43 13.25 -8.42 35.61
CA ARG A 43 12.92 -9.25 34.43
C ARG A 43 12.33 -8.43 33.28
N TRP A 44 11.48 -7.44 33.57
CA TRP A 44 10.87 -6.61 32.58
C TRP A 44 11.87 -5.69 31.86
N ILE A 45 12.99 -5.36 32.53
CA ILE A 45 14.10 -4.65 31.90
C ILE A 45 14.72 -5.50 30.77
N ASP A 46 14.95 -6.77 31.01
CA ASP A 46 15.54 -7.67 30.01
C ASP A 46 14.55 -7.99 28.88
N ILE A 47 13.26 -8.10 29.23
CA ILE A 47 12.20 -8.33 28.24
C ILE A 47 12.12 -7.23 27.19
N TRP A 48 12.09 -5.96 27.59
CA TRP A 48 11.99 -4.89 26.60
C TRP A 48 13.28 -4.73 25.78
N LYS A 49 14.46 -5.03 26.34
CA LYS A 49 15.73 -5.00 25.63
C LYS A 49 15.80 -6.02 24.49
N SER A 50 15.16 -7.16 24.66
CA SER A 50 15.09 -8.24 23.67
C SER A 50 13.85 -8.18 22.79
N LEU A 51 13.05 -7.11 22.85
CA LEU A 51 11.78 -6.98 22.13
C LEU A 51 11.99 -7.07 20.62
N PRO A 52 11.38 -8.03 19.91
CA PRO A 52 11.53 -8.16 18.47
C PRO A 52 10.60 -7.21 17.67
N PHE A 53 9.69 -6.53 18.34
CA PHE A 53 8.72 -5.62 17.76
C PHE A 53 8.95 -4.21 18.31
N LEU A 54 9.37 -3.29 17.45
CA LEU A 54 9.59 -1.90 17.83
C LEU A 54 8.58 -1.01 17.10
N TYR A 55 7.75 -0.32 17.86
CA TYR A 55 6.80 0.65 17.36
C TYR A 55 7.00 1.99 18.04
N PHE A 56 7.37 3.00 17.27
CA PHE A 56 7.60 4.36 17.72
C PHE A 56 6.58 5.29 17.09
N ASN A 57 5.75 5.92 17.92
CA ASN A 57 4.74 6.89 17.48
C ASN A 57 5.04 8.25 18.11
N ARG A 58 5.26 9.27 17.27
CA ARG A 58 5.51 10.63 17.72
C ARG A 58 4.34 11.17 18.56
N ASN A 59 3.10 10.77 18.25
CA ASN A 59 1.92 11.20 19.00
C ASN A 59 1.92 10.71 20.46
N SER A 60 2.66 9.67 20.78
CA SER A 60 2.89 9.27 22.20
C SER A 60 3.71 10.29 22.99
N PHE A 61 4.31 11.28 22.31
CA PHE A 61 5.10 12.39 22.86
C PHE A 61 4.47 13.75 22.53
N SER A 62 3.15 13.83 22.30
CA SER A 62 2.44 15.01 21.79
C SER A 62 2.65 16.29 22.63
N HIS A 63 2.87 16.14 23.94
CA HIS A 63 3.14 17.25 24.84
C HIS A 63 4.64 17.53 25.05
N GLU A 64 5.50 16.87 24.31
CA GLU A 64 6.95 16.94 24.46
C GLU A 64 7.60 17.45 23.17
N LYS A 65 8.76 18.10 23.28
CA LYS A 65 9.53 18.54 22.11
C LYS A 65 9.99 17.33 21.27
N ALA A 66 10.16 17.53 19.96
CA ALA A 66 10.59 16.50 19.02
C ALA A 66 11.93 15.84 19.42
N GLU A 67 12.84 16.60 20.02
CA GLU A 67 14.13 16.09 20.49
C GLU A 67 13.97 14.97 21.51
N LYS A 68 12.97 15.03 22.40
CA LYS A 68 12.74 13.95 23.38
C LYS A 68 12.30 12.64 22.74
N PHE A 69 11.50 12.71 21.69
CA PHE A 69 11.16 11.52 20.89
C PHE A 69 12.40 10.96 20.21
N ILE A 70 13.21 11.84 19.59
CA ILE A 70 14.46 11.46 18.92
C ILE A 70 15.40 10.78 19.91
N ASP A 71 15.63 11.41 21.05
CA ASP A 71 16.50 10.87 22.11
C ASP A 71 16.00 9.54 22.62
N PHE A 72 14.68 9.39 22.84
CA PHE A 72 14.09 8.15 23.27
C PHE A 72 14.36 7.01 22.28
N VAL A 73 14.15 7.23 20.98
CA VAL A 73 14.41 6.20 19.96
C VAL A 73 15.89 5.81 19.93
N TYR A 74 16.81 6.79 20.04
CA TYR A 74 18.24 6.51 20.15
C TYR A 74 18.57 5.69 21.39
N MET A 75 18.00 6.01 22.56
CA MET A 75 18.23 5.30 23.81
C MET A 75 17.73 3.86 23.73
N VAL A 76 16.57 3.62 23.07
CA VAL A 76 16.08 2.25 22.85
C VAL A 76 17.08 1.44 22.03
N PHE A 77 17.58 1.97 20.92
CA PHE A 77 18.59 1.28 20.11
C PHE A 77 19.93 1.11 20.82
N LEU A 78 20.29 2.02 21.73
CA LEU A 78 21.51 1.94 22.51
C LEU A 78 21.47 0.85 23.60
N TYR A 79 20.32 0.71 24.26
CA TYR A 79 20.18 -0.19 25.41
C TYR A 79 19.59 -1.56 25.07
N ARG A 80 19.00 -1.73 23.88
CA ARG A 80 18.54 -3.05 23.47
C ARG A 80 19.72 -4.01 23.27
N ASP A 81 19.45 -5.30 23.38
CA ASP A 81 20.41 -6.33 23.04
C ASP A 81 20.54 -6.56 21.52
N ASP A 82 21.41 -7.49 21.11
CA ASP A 82 21.66 -7.82 19.70
C ASP A 82 20.59 -8.76 19.08
N THR A 83 19.44 -8.94 19.72
CA THR A 83 18.38 -9.79 19.17
C THR A 83 17.84 -9.22 17.85
N ASN A 84 17.41 -10.13 16.96
CA ASN A 84 16.82 -9.76 15.68
C ASN A 84 15.53 -8.96 15.87
N ILE A 85 15.33 -7.97 15.01
CA ILE A 85 14.08 -7.21 14.94
C ILE A 85 13.17 -7.90 13.90
N GLN A 86 11.99 -8.35 14.32
CA GLN A 86 11.01 -8.86 13.37
C GLN A 86 10.26 -7.70 12.69
N LYS A 87 9.85 -6.70 13.47
CA LYS A 87 9.11 -5.56 12.95
C LYS A 87 9.63 -4.26 13.55
N PHE A 88 9.91 -3.30 12.66
CA PHE A 88 10.22 -1.92 12.99
C PHE A 88 9.15 -1.01 12.38
N SER A 89 8.49 -0.21 13.21
CA SER A 89 7.50 0.76 12.77
C SER A 89 7.81 2.11 13.39
N VAL A 90 7.85 3.14 12.57
CA VAL A 90 7.99 4.52 13.00
C VAL A 90 6.90 5.36 12.35
N ASP A 91 6.19 6.12 13.18
CA ASP A 91 5.13 7.03 12.79
C ASP A 91 5.50 8.42 13.29
N VAL A 92 5.80 9.32 12.35
CA VAL A 92 6.17 10.71 12.61
C VAL A 92 4.98 11.57 12.21
N GLY A 93 4.00 11.65 13.12
CA GLY A 93 2.79 12.44 12.94
C GLY A 93 3.03 13.96 13.02
N TRP A 94 2.01 14.70 12.63
CA TRP A 94 2.03 16.14 12.42
C TRP A 94 1.77 16.91 13.73
N GLU A 95 2.81 17.46 14.37
CA GLU A 95 2.58 18.40 15.48
C GLU A 95 3.53 19.61 15.55
N ASP A 96 4.59 19.71 14.78
CA ASP A 96 5.51 20.84 14.90
C ASP A 96 5.91 21.43 13.54
N SER A 97 5.60 22.71 13.36
CA SER A 97 5.94 23.55 12.20
C SER A 97 7.47 23.80 11.99
N ALA A 98 8.31 23.03 12.63
CA ALA A 98 9.77 23.18 12.63
C ALA A 98 10.50 21.93 12.13
N PHE A 99 9.87 21.13 11.25
CA PHE A 99 10.57 20.00 10.68
C PHE A 99 11.55 20.46 9.61
N ASP A 100 12.77 20.43 9.99
CA ASP A 100 13.87 20.43 9.06
C ASP A 100 14.16 18.97 8.62
N ASN A 101 15.04 18.80 7.66
CA ASN A 101 15.47 17.48 7.17
C ASN A 101 16.03 16.55 8.28
N THR A 102 16.13 17.02 9.52
CA THR A 102 16.70 16.30 10.66
C THR A 102 15.84 15.09 11.04
N MET A 103 14.50 15.20 11.03
CA MET A 103 13.63 14.07 11.36
C MET A 103 13.77 12.95 10.32
N ILE A 104 13.77 13.30 9.03
CA ILE A 104 13.95 12.33 7.93
C ILE A 104 15.31 11.63 8.03
N MET A 105 16.36 12.38 8.35
CA MET A 105 17.69 11.80 8.59
C MET A 105 17.65 10.80 9.77
N ASN A 106 16.90 11.09 10.82
CA ASN A 106 16.75 10.21 11.96
C ASN A 106 15.94 8.96 11.60
N VAL A 107 14.82 9.08 10.86
CA VAL A 107 14.06 7.93 10.35
C VAL A 107 14.96 7.01 9.52
N ASN A 108 15.80 7.57 8.64
CA ASN A 108 16.77 6.81 7.88
C ASN A 108 17.79 6.08 8.76
N ARG A 109 18.34 6.75 9.78
CA ARG A 109 19.30 6.14 10.73
C ARG A 109 18.67 5.01 11.53
N TRP A 110 17.45 5.21 12.04
CA TRP A 110 16.72 4.17 12.79
C TRP A 110 16.38 2.97 11.90
N SER A 111 15.93 3.21 10.68
CA SER A 111 15.68 2.15 9.70
C SER A 111 16.94 1.35 9.38
N LEU A 112 18.09 2.03 9.25
CA LEU A 112 19.37 1.36 9.04
C LEU A 112 19.85 0.57 10.28
N ASN A 113 19.53 1.03 11.49
CA ASN A 113 19.75 0.24 12.69
C ASN A 113 18.89 -1.02 12.71
N ALA A 114 17.61 -0.91 12.33
CA ALA A 114 16.74 -2.08 12.20
C ALA A 114 17.27 -3.08 11.15
N VAL A 115 17.82 -2.58 10.03
CA VAL A 115 18.47 -3.42 9.00
C VAL A 115 19.67 -4.18 9.57
N LYS A 116 20.49 -3.58 10.42
CA LYS A 116 21.61 -4.27 11.09
C LYS A 116 21.15 -5.45 11.95
N HIS A 117 19.93 -5.39 12.51
CA HIS A 117 19.32 -6.43 13.33
C HIS A 117 18.39 -7.35 12.51
N ASN A 118 18.66 -7.54 11.22
CA ASN A 118 17.95 -8.48 10.34
C ASN A 118 16.42 -8.28 10.31
N VAL A 119 15.97 -7.04 10.23
CA VAL A 119 14.54 -6.70 10.23
C VAL A 119 13.78 -7.39 9.09
N GLN A 120 12.58 -7.88 9.41
CA GLN A 120 11.71 -8.57 8.46
C GLN A 120 10.60 -7.66 7.93
N GLU A 121 10.09 -6.75 8.76
CA GLU A 121 9.04 -5.79 8.38
C GLU A 121 9.45 -4.38 8.77
N ILE A 122 9.37 -3.46 7.81
CA ILE A 122 9.56 -2.02 8.03
C ILE A 122 8.28 -1.29 7.66
N ASN A 123 7.81 -0.43 8.56
CA ASN A 123 6.70 0.48 8.33
C ASN A 123 7.14 1.90 8.69
N ILE A 124 7.17 2.78 7.71
CA ILE A 124 7.51 4.19 7.85
C ILE A 124 6.26 5.00 7.49
N VAL A 125 5.77 5.77 8.45
CA VAL A 125 4.67 6.72 8.25
C VAL A 125 5.19 8.12 8.55
N ILE A 126 5.09 8.99 7.56
CA ILE A 126 5.49 10.39 7.63
C ILE A 126 4.26 11.21 7.27
N ASP A 127 3.70 11.87 8.26
CA ASP A 127 2.49 12.70 8.09
C ASP A 127 2.90 14.17 8.04
N GLU A 128 3.66 14.54 6.99
CA GLU A 128 4.24 15.87 6.90
C GLU A 128 4.67 16.29 5.50
N LEU A 129 4.70 17.62 5.28
CA LEU A 129 5.26 18.24 4.09
C LEU A 129 6.78 18.03 4.03
N LEU A 130 7.25 17.27 3.07
CA LEU A 130 8.66 17.16 2.77
C LEU A 130 9.07 18.32 1.85
N TYR A 131 9.89 19.21 2.36
CA TYR A 131 10.43 20.34 1.58
C TYR A 131 11.54 19.96 0.61
N SER A 132 12.04 18.74 0.69
CA SER A 132 13.09 18.19 -0.18
C SER A 132 12.79 16.74 -0.52
N PRO A 133 13.28 16.24 -1.67
CA PRO A 133 13.14 14.85 -2.05
C PRO A 133 13.63 13.89 -0.98
N TYR A 134 12.88 12.83 -0.70
CA TYR A 134 13.24 11.79 0.25
C TYR A 134 14.10 10.72 -0.41
N GLU A 135 15.38 10.70 -0.08
CA GLU A 135 16.30 9.65 -0.53
C GLU A 135 16.20 8.41 0.37
N ILE A 136 15.73 7.31 -0.19
CA ILE A 136 15.68 6.04 0.53
C ILE A 136 17.09 5.45 0.61
N PRO A 137 17.58 5.10 1.82
CA PRO A 137 18.91 4.54 1.98
C PRO A 137 19.10 3.23 1.18
N ARG A 138 20.15 3.15 0.36
CA ARG A 138 20.47 1.95 -0.42
C ARG A 138 20.50 0.67 0.41
N ARG A 139 21.03 0.72 1.65
CA ARG A 139 21.12 -0.45 2.53
C ARG A 139 19.73 -0.98 2.94
N LEU A 140 18.73 -0.12 3.06
CA LEU A 140 17.36 -0.52 3.32
C LEU A 140 16.81 -1.32 2.13
N LEU A 141 16.96 -0.81 0.90
CA LEU A 141 16.52 -1.48 -0.32
C LEU A 141 17.49 -2.57 -0.82
N SER A 142 18.44 -2.96 0.02
CA SER A 142 19.33 -4.13 -0.18
C SER A 142 19.30 -5.08 1.02
N CYS A 143 18.30 -4.97 1.89
CA CYS A 143 18.11 -5.79 3.08
C CYS A 143 17.60 -7.18 2.70
N LYS A 144 18.42 -8.21 2.89
CA LYS A 144 18.10 -9.58 2.50
C LYS A 144 17.03 -10.25 3.37
N SER A 145 16.83 -9.77 4.61
CA SER A 145 15.83 -10.31 5.54
C SER A 145 14.45 -9.67 5.38
N LEU A 146 14.36 -8.55 4.63
CA LEU A 146 13.14 -7.76 4.53
C LEU A 146 12.06 -8.50 3.73
N ARG A 147 10.90 -8.72 4.35
CA ARG A 147 9.73 -9.40 3.77
C ARG A 147 8.58 -8.45 3.49
N LYS A 148 8.48 -7.36 4.26
CA LYS A 148 7.44 -6.35 4.11
C LYS A 148 8.02 -4.95 4.26
N LEU A 149 7.72 -4.09 3.28
CA LEU A 149 8.04 -2.67 3.31
C LEU A 149 6.76 -1.87 3.10
N VAL A 150 6.46 -0.99 4.05
CA VAL A 150 5.37 -0.03 3.95
C VAL A 150 5.96 1.36 4.11
N MET A 151 5.68 2.24 3.16
CA MET A 151 6.04 3.64 3.20
C MET A 151 4.80 4.46 2.93
N LYS A 152 4.42 5.28 3.89
CA LYS A 152 3.26 6.18 3.80
C LYS A 152 3.71 7.60 4.06
N VAL A 153 3.38 8.48 3.14
CA VAL A 153 3.48 9.92 3.33
C VAL A 153 2.09 10.50 3.16
N SER A 154 1.56 11.09 4.22
CA SER A 154 0.25 11.75 4.21
C SER A 154 0.49 13.25 4.16
N SER A 155 0.52 13.84 2.98
CA SER A 155 0.56 15.30 2.84
C SER A 155 -0.24 15.72 1.62
N ASP A 156 -0.78 16.93 1.63
CA ASP A 156 -1.44 17.53 0.46
C ASP A 156 -0.44 17.79 -0.69
N ALA A 157 0.86 17.80 -0.38
CA ALA A 157 1.93 17.86 -1.36
C ALA A 157 2.66 16.51 -1.37
N PHE A 158 2.54 15.78 -2.47
CA PHE A 158 3.23 14.51 -2.67
C PHE A 158 4.74 14.65 -2.48
N ALA A 159 5.31 13.79 -1.64
CA ALA A 159 6.75 13.80 -1.39
C ALA A 159 7.50 13.13 -2.53
N ASP A 160 8.40 13.85 -3.15
CA ASP A 160 9.31 13.26 -4.13
C ASP A 160 10.21 12.23 -3.45
N VAL A 161 10.27 11.03 -4.01
CA VAL A 161 11.10 9.93 -3.50
C VAL A 161 12.12 9.55 -4.55
N ILE A 162 13.38 9.53 -4.13
CA ILE A 162 14.50 9.09 -4.96
C ILE A 162 14.88 7.68 -4.56
N LEU A 163 14.77 6.76 -5.51
CA LEU A 163 15.18 5.37 -5.35
C LEU A 163 16.68 5.20 -5.69
N PRO A 164 17.43 4.38 -4.96
CA PRO A 164 18.83 4.12 -5.29
C PRO A 164 18.96 3.32 -6.58
N ARG A 165 19.99 3.59 -7.39
CA ARG A 165 20.23 2.92 -8.68
C ARG A 165 20.38 1.40 -8.62
N SER A 166 20.74 0.83 -7.47
CA SER A 166 20.87 -0.60 -7.28
C SER A 166 20.15 -1.04 -6.02
N MET A 167 19.27 -1.99 -6.18
CA MET A 167 18.41 -2.55 -5.15
C MET A 167 18.50 -4.08 -5.20
N ASN A 168 18.26 -4.74 -4.07
CA ASN A 168 18.23 -6.22 -4.00
C ASN A 168 17.41 -6.67 -2.78
N LEU A 169 16.16 -7.02 -3.01
CA LEU A 169 15.19 -7.42 -2.00
C LEU A 169 14.66 -8.84 -2.28
N PRO A 170 15.53 -9.86 -2.16
CA PRO A 170 15.22 -11.21 -2.63
C PRO A 170 14.08 -11.90 -1.85
N GLN A 171 13.74 -11.41 -0.66
CA GLN A 171 12.69 -11.99 0.18
C GLN A 171 11.45 -11.09 0.33
N LEU A 172 11.42 -9.93 -0.34
CA LEU A 172 10.31 -9.00 -0.19
C LEU A 172 9.04 -9.59 -0.82
N LYS A 173 8.02 -9.76 0.02
CA LYS A 173 6.70 -10.29 -0.37
C LYS A 173 5.62 -9.22 -0.46
N VAL A 174 5.75 -8.17 0.35
CA VAL A 174 4.74 -7.11 0.44
C VAL A 174 5.42 -5.75 0.31
N LEU A 175 5.02 -4.99 -0.70
CA LEU A 175 5.42 -3.60 -0.90
C LEU A 175 4.16 -2.73 -0.93
N ILE A 176 4.09 -1.74 -0.04
CA ILE A 176 3.00 -0.75 0.02
C ILE A 176 3.61 0.64 0.00
N LEU A 177 3.26 1.41 -1.02
CA LEU A 177 3.63 2.80 -1.21
C LEU A 177 2.37 3.66 -1.19
N TYR A 178 2.35 4.69 -0.35
CA TYR A 178 1.19 5.57 -0.20
C TYR A 178 1.64 7.04 -0.19
N GLY A 179 1.01 7.90 -1.01
CA GLY A 179 1.21 9.34 -0.99
C GLY A 179 2.58 9.81 -1.51
N LEU A 180 3.27 8.99 -2.29
CA LEU A 180 4.63 9.28 -2.78
C LEU A 180 4.59 9.78 -4.22
N SER A 181 5.52 10.68 -4.55
CA SER A 181 5.87 11.03 -5.92
C SER A 181 7.14 10.29 -6.30
N VAL A 182 7.08 9.41 -7.29
CA VAL A 182 8.18 8.53 -7.67
C VAL A 182 8.30 8.39 -9.19
N SER A 183 9.54 8.30 -9.68
CA SER A 183 9.77 8.01 -11.11
C SER A 183 9.21 6.62 -11.46
N LYS A 184 8.43 6.59 -12.56
CA LYS A 184 7.81 5.38 -13.09
C LYS A 184 8.88 4.33 -13.47
N GLU A 185 9.93 4.76 -14.12
CA GLU A 185 11.03 3.91 -14.56
C GLU A 185 11.79 3.32 -13.36
N GLU A 186 12.12 4.15 -12.37
CA GLU A 186 12.80 3.69 -11.16
C GLU A 186 11.96 2.67 -10.39
N LEU A 187 10.63 2.88 -10.34
CA LEU A 187 9.73 1.97 -9.64
C LEU A 187 9.59 0.64 -10.37
N PHE A 188 9.23 0.65 -11.65
CA PHE A 188 8.89 -0.59 -12.37
C PHE A 188 10.14 -1.31 -12.87
N ASP A 189 11.09 -0.62 -13.49
CA ASP A 189 12.28 -1.24 -14.05
C ASP A 189 13.36 -1.50 -12.98
N GLY A 190 13.41 -0.65 -11.96
CA GLY A 190 14.38 -0.74 -10.86
C GLY A 190 13.89 -1.62 -9.70
N LEU A 191 12.89 -1.12 -8.95
CA LEU A 191 12.47 -1.75 -7.70
C LEU A 191 11.80 -3.10 -7.90
N LEU A 192 10.85 -3.22 -8.84
CA LEU A 192 10.12 -4.48 -9.05
C LEU A 192 11.01 -5.59 -9.58
N SER A 193 11.96 -5.30 -10.47
CA SER A 193 12.93 -6.28 -10.95
C SER A 193 13.83 -6.82 -9.83
N SER A 194 13.98 -6.04 -8.75
CA SER A 194 14.77 -6.41 -7.57
C SER A 194 14.00 -7.26 -6.54
N CYS A 195 12.71 -7.52 -6.77
CA CYS A 195 11.81 -8.20 -5.84
C CYS A 195 11.21 -9.50 -6.45
N PRO A 196 11.98 -10.55 -6.69
CA PRO A 196 11.56 -11.73 -7.48
C PRO A 196 10.44 -12.56 -6.84
N VAL A 197 10.17 -12.38 -5.54
CA VAL A 197 9.13 -13.12 -4.78
C VAL A 197 7.99 -12.21 -4.31
N LEU A 198 7.83 -11.05 -4.93
CA LEU A 198 6.80 -10.08 -4.53
C LEU A 198 5.39 -10.63 -4.78
N GLU A 199 4.62 -10.78 -3.72
CA GLU A 199 3.26 -11.32 -3.75
C GLU A 199 2.20 -10.20 -3.74
N THR A 200 2.48 -9.08 -3.08
CA THR A 200 1.55 -7.95 -2.94
C THR A 200 2.26 -6.65 -3.28
N LEU A 201 1.71 -5.93 -4.23
CA LEU A 201 2.12 -4.57 -4.60
C LEU A 201 0.92 -3.63 -4.46
N GLU A 202 1.04 -2.63 -3.61
CA GLU A 202 0.05 -1.57 -3.46
C GLU A 202 0.73 -0.21 -3.67
N ILE A 203 0.25 0.54 -4.66
CA ILE A 203 0.66 1.89 -4.98
C ILE A 203 -0.61 2.74 -4.87
N VAL A 204 -0.74 3.49 -3.78
CA VAL A 204 -2.00 4.16 -3.42
C VAL A 204 -1.76 5.64 -3.25
N ASP A 205 -2.61 6.43 -3.86
CA ASP A 205 -2.57 7.90 -3.82
C ASP A 205 -1.16 8.46 -4.08
N CYS A 206 -0.45 7.82 -5.03
CA CYS A 206 0.89 8.22 -5.47
C CYS A 206 0.82 9.09 -6.72
N VAL A 207 1.87 9.88 -6.94
CA VAL A 207 2.11 10.59 -8.19
C VAL A 207 3.21 9.88 -8.95
N MET A 208 2.94 9.52 -10.20
CA MET A 208 3.94 8.94 -11.09
C MET A 208 4.58 10.04 -11.92
N GLN A 209 5.85 10.29 -11.67
CA GLN A 209 6.67 11.14 -12.53
C GLN A 209 7.07 10.34 -13.77
N ILE A 210 6.82 10.88 -14.93
CA ILE A 210 7.06 10.21 -16.20
C ILE A 210 8.16 10.96 -16.92
N ASN A 211 9.31 10.32 -17.02
CA ASN A 211 10.48 10.87 -17.70
C ASN A 211 10.59 10.35 -19.15
N ASP A 212 9.94 9.24 -19.46
CA ASP A 212 9.98 8.62 -20.79
C ASP A 212 8.57 8.16 -21.22
N ARG A 213 8.25 8.32 -22.51
CA ARG A 213 6.95 7.94 -23.11
C ARG A 213 6.80 6.43 -23.33
N ARG A 214 7.76 5.61 -22.89
CA ARG A 214 7.68 4.15 -23.05
C ARG A 214 6.57 3.54 -22.19
N ASN A 215 5.90 2.54 -22.76
CA ASN A 215 4.96 1.72 -22.01
C ASN A 215 5.70 0.94 -20.91
N SER A 216 5.18 0.94 -19.71
CA SER A 216 5.73 0.13 -18.63
C SER A 216 5.15 -1.27 -18.68
N ILE A 217 6.02 -2.26 -18.59
CA ILE A 217 5.65 -3.67 -18.51
C ILE A 217 5.98 -4.17 -17.12
N ILE A 218 4.97 -4.61 -16.40
CA ILE A 218 5.11 -5.30 -15.12
C ILE A 218 4.96 -6.79 -15.43
N ASP A 219 6.07 -7.53 -15.40
CA ASP A 219 6.07 -9.00 -15.57
C ASP A 219 6.44 -9.64 -14.25
N SER A 220 5.50 -10.36 -13.63
CA SER A 220 5.71 -10.97 -12.33
C SER A 220 4.91 -12.25 -12.15
N VAL A 221 5.61 -13.36 -12.08
CA VAL A 221 5.02 -14.68 -11.80
C VAL A 221 4.57 -14.81 -10.34
N SER A 222 5.22 -14.09 -9.41
CA SER A 222 4.94 -14.20 -7.98
C SER A 222 3.76 -13.34 -7.51
N LEU A 223 3.34 -12.34 -8.28
CA LEU A 223 2.35 -11.36 -7.88
C LEU A 223 0.95 -11.98 -7.78
N LYS A 224 0.33 -11.81 -6.60
CA LYS A 224 -1.02 -12.30 -6.26
C LYS A 224 -2.03 -11.19 -6.06
N LYS A 225 -1.58 -10.03 -5.59
CA LYS A 225 -2.40 -8.83 -5.36
C LYS A 225 -1.71 -7.60 -5.94
N PHE A 226 -2.42 -6.88 -6.77
CA PHE A 226 -2.00 -5.59 -7.30
C PHE A 226 -3.06 -4.53 -7.02
N THR A 227 -2.67 -3.46 -6.36
CA THR A 227 -3.52 -2.28 -6.12
C THR A 227 -2.82 -1.04 -6.65
N TYR A 228 -3.50 -0.32 -7.51
CA TYR A 228 -3.00 0.90 -8.10
C TYR A 228 -4.04 2.01 -7.97
N SER A 229 -3.65 3.11 -7.32
CA SER A 229 -4.45 4.33 -7.20
C SER A 229 -3.49 5.50 -7.29
N CYS A 230 -3.33 6.09 -8.47
CA CYS A 230 -2.38 7.15 -8.69
C CYS A 230 -3.04 8.41 -9.21
N TRP A 231 -2.50 9.55 -8.81
CA TRP A 231 -2.74 10.86 -9.39
C TRP A 231 -1.69 11.11 -10.45
N LEU A 232 -2.09 11.57 -11.63
CA LEU A 232 -1.16 11.99 -12.66
C LEU A 232 -1.16 13.49 -12.76
N ILE A 233 0.03 14.05 -12.70
CA ILE A 233 0.24 15.48 -12.97
C ILE A 233 0.29 15.73 -14.49
N ASP A 234 0.64 14.72 -15.28
CA ASP A 234 0.86 14.91 -16.71
C ASP A 234 -0.17 14.18 -17.58
N LYS A 235 -0.79 14.92 -18.52
CA LYS A 235 -1.85 14.47 -19.45
C LYS A 235 -1.34 13.54 -20.57
N MET A 236 -0.19 12.85 -20.38
CA MET A 236 0.41 12.05 -21.44
C MET A 236 -0.17 10.63 -21.51
N ASP A 237 -0.38 10.14 -22.72
CA ASP A 237 -0.80 8.78 -23.04
C ASP A 237 0.26 7.76 -22.56
N HIS A 238 0.00 7.13 -21.42
CA HIS A 238 0.85 6.08 -20.87
C HIS A 238 0.06 4.81 -20.71
N SER A 239 0.60 3.71 -21.19
CA SER A 239 0.04 2.41 -20.91
C SER A 239 0.91 1.65 -19.89
N ILE A 240 0.24 0.95 -18.97
CA ILE A 240 0.84 -0.03 -18.08
C ILE A 240 0.33 -1.40 -18.51
N LYS A 241 1.26 -2.28 -18.87
CA LYS A 241 0.97 -3.65 -19.22
C LYS A 241 1.35 -4.54 -18.05
N LEU A 242 0.40 -5.31 -17.52
CA LEU A 242 0.60 -6.23 -16.42
C LEU A 242 0.49 -7.67 -16.90
N CYS A 243 1.58 -8.43 -16.78
CA CYS A 243 1.64 -9.85 -17.05
C CYS A 243 1.86 -10.59 -15.72
N ALA A 244 0.80 -11.20 -15.16
CA ALA A 244 0.85 -11.82 -13.85
C ALA A 244 -0.06 -13.07 -13.77
N PRO A 245 0.44 -14.27 -14.13
CA PRO A 245 -0.40 -15.47 -14.22
C PRO A 245 -1.01 -15.92 -12.89
N ASN A 246 -0.39 -15.60 -11.76
CA ASN A 246 -0.87 -15.94 -10.43
C ASN A 246 -1.65 -14.81 -9.73
N LEU A 247 -1.95 -13.72 -10.45
CA LEU A 247 -2.71 -12.60 -9.90
C LEU A 247 -4.14 -13.04 -9.55
N LYS A 248 -4.55 -12.81 -8.31
CA LYS A 248 -5.88 -13.14 -7.80
C LYS A 248 -6.74 -11.91 -7.62
N ILE A 249 -6.14 -10.80 -7.18
CA ILE A 249 -6.83 -9.56 -6.83
C ILE A 249 -6.21 -8.41 -7.61
N PHE A 250 -7.04 -7.72 -8.38
CA PHE A 250 -6.64 -6.54 -9.12
C PHE A 250 -7.54 -5.36 -8.78
N ASN A 251 -6.97 -4.33 -8.16
CA ASN A 251 -7.66 -3.09 -7.82
C ASN A 251 -7.02 -1.94 -8.59
N TRP A 252 -7.83 -1.27 -9.39
CA TRP A 252 -7.38 -0.14 -10.19
C TRP A 252 -8.28 1.07 -9.96
N THR A 253 -7.68 2.17 -9.52
CA THR A 253 -8.36 3.46 -9.36
C THR A 253 -7.55 4.51 -10.10
N SER A 254 -8.11 5.14 -11.12
CA SER A 254 -7.42 6.19 -11.86
C SER A 254 -8.40 7.10 -12.60
N PHE A 255 -7.86 8.06 -13.33
CA PHE A 255 -8.62 8.90 -14.27
C PHE A 255 -8.77 8.20 -15.62
N LEU A 256 -9.77 8.59 -16.38
CA LEU A 256 -10.18 8.01 -17.68
C LEU A 256 -9.06 7.84 -18.72
N ILE A 257 -7.96 8.60 -18.61
CA ILE A 257 -6.97 8.77 -19.68
C ILE A 257 -5.92 7.66 -19.72
N GLN A 258 -5.80 6.88 -18.63
CA GLN A 258 -4.74 5.88 -18.54
C GLN A 258 -5.10 4.58 -19.24
N ASP A 259 -4.25 4.19 -20.18
CA ASP A 259 -4.29 2.85 -20.76
C ASP A 259 -3.59 1.85 -19.85
N PHE A 260 -4.30 0.80 -19.46
CA PHE A 260 -3.68 -0.37 -18.89
C PHE A 260 -4.19 -1.63 -19.58
N SER A 261 -3.36 -2.64 -19.68
CA SER A 261 -3.72 -3.94 -20.24
C SER A 261 -3.30 -5.06 -19.30
N LEU A 262 -4.18 -6.04 -19.15
CA LEU A 262 -3.89 -7.28 -18.44
C LEU A 262 -3.61 -8.39 -19.46
N GLU A 263 -2.46 -9.04 -19.31
CA GLU A 263 -2.09 -10.20 -20.11
C GLU A 263 -1.75 -11.39 -19.21
N ASN A 264 -2.13 -12.57 -19.64
CA ASN A 264 -1.83 -13.82 -18.92
C ASN A 264 -2.29 -13.85 -17.45
N CYS A 265 -3.37 -13.14 -17.09
CA CYS A 265 -3.91 -13.10 -15.71
C CYS A 265 -4.96 -14.21 -15.48
N SER A 266 -4.61 -15.46 -15.77
CA SER A 266 -5.54 -16.60 -15.75
C SER A 266 -6.11 -16.96 -14.36
N SER A 267 -5.46 -16.55 -13.29
CA SER A 267 -5.88 -16.81 -11.90
C SER A 267 -6.72 -15.69 -11.28
N LEU A 268 -7.05 -14.64 -12.06
CA LEU A 268 -7.75 -13.47 -11.55
C LEU A 268 -9.16 -13.82 -11.10
N SER A 269 -9.46 -13.59 -9.82
CA SER A 269 -10.74 -13.90 -9.21
C SER A 269 -11.52 -12.67 -8.75
N GLU A 270 -10.82 -11.59 -8.38
CA GLU A 270 -11.41 -10.37 -7.85
C GLU A 270 -10.91 -9.15 -8.61
N LEU A 271 -11.84 -8.31 -9.05
CA LEU A 271 -11.58 -7.11 -9.82
C LEU A 271 -12.31 -5.92 -9.22
N VAL A 272 -11.58 -4.86 -8.93
CA VAL A 272 -12.15 -3.57 -8.56
C VAL A 272 -11.65 -2.52 -9.56
N LEU A 273 -12.56 -1.92 -10.29
CA LEU A 273 -12.28 -0.82 -11.20
C LEU A 273 -13.02 0.42 -10.74
N ARG A 274 -12.27 1.46 -10.44
CA ARG A 274 -12.80 2.78 -10.12
C ARG A 274 -12.17 3.81 -11.03
N TRP A 275 -13.01 4.53 -11.74
CA TRP A 275 -12.59 5.76 -12.38
C TRP A 275 -13.10 6.92 -11.53
N LYS A 276 -12.18 7.74 -11.05
CA LYS A 276 -12.52 8.93 -10.30
C LYS A 276 -13.03 10.00 -11.26
N PRO A 277 -14.19 10.61 -10.98
CA PRO A 277 -14.53 11.86 -11.64
C PRO A 277 -13.53 12.93 -11.17
N GLU A 278 -13.19 13.82 -12.03
CA GLU A 278 -12.29 14.93 -11.72
C GLU A 278 -12.95 15.91 -10.78
N GLU A 279 -12.29 16.19 -9.66
CA GLU A 279 -12.72 17.23 -8.72
C GLU A 279 -12.02 18.58 -8.98
N ASP A 280 -10.90 18.61 -9.71
CA ASP A 280 -10.15 19.84 -9.98
C ASP A 280 -10.08 20.15 -11.48
N GLY A 281 -10.80 21.14 -11.86
CA GLY A 281 -10.96 22.04 -13.02
C GLY A 281 -10.17 21.85 -14.32
N ASP A 282 -9.22 20.94 -14.45
CA ASP A 282 -8.31 20.83 -15.60
C ASP A 282 -8.48 19.60 -16.49
N THR A 283 -9.24 18.61 -16.07
CA THR A 283 -9.51 17.41 -16.85
C THR A 283 -10.97 17.38 -17.30
N GLU A 284 -11.22 17.02 -18.57
CA GLU A 284 -12.59 16.95 -19.11
C GLU A 284 -13.36 15.80 -18.45
N ALA A 285 -14.38 16.10 -17.64
CA ALA A 285 -15.31 15.10 -17.14
C ALA A 285 -15.80 14.19 -18.29
N TYR A 286 -16.05 12.90 -18.01
CA TYR A 286 -16.53 11.98 -19.07
C TYR A 286 -17.75 12.53 -19.82
N SER A 287 -18.62 13.27 -19.13
CA SER A 287 -19.81 13.91 -19.72
C SER A 287 -19.46 14.93 -20.83
N SER A 288 -18.35 15.64 -20.71
CA SER A 288 -17.89 16.68 -21.64
C SER A 288 -17.09 16.14 -22.83
N LEU A 289 -16.69 14.87 -22.81
CA LEU A 289 -15.95 14.23 -23.90
C LEU A 289 -16.78 14.17 -25.20
N THR A 290 -16.10 14.28 -26.33
CA THR A 290 -16.72 14.09 -27.66
C THR A 290 -17.23 12.65 -27.82
N SER A 291 -18.23 12.45 -28.69
CA SER A 291 -18.77 11.10 -28.95
C SER A 291 -17.70 10.13 -29.42
N GLU A 292 -16.75 10.57 -30.23
CA GLU A 292 -15.64 9.77 -30.73
C GLU A 292 -14.73 9.28 -29.60
N LYS A 293 -14.34 10.15 -28.67
CA LYS A 293 -13.56 9.76 -27.49
C LYS A 293 -14.35 8.76 -26.63
N LYS A 294 -15.63 9.00 -26.39
CA LYS A 294 -16.51 8.08 -25.62
C LYS A 294 -16.59 6.69 -26.26
N GLU A 295 -16.62 6.61 -27.58
CA GLU A 295 -16.61 5.34 -28.33
C GLU A 295 -15.28 4.60 -28.15
N VAL A 296 -14.14 5.31 -28.18
CA VAL A 296 -12.83 4.72 -27.93
C VAL A 296 -12.76 4.10 -26.53
N TYR A 297 -13.25 4.80 -25.52
CA TYR A 297 -13.30 4.25 -24.15
C TYR A 297 -14.21 3.03 -24.04
N ALA A 298 -15.37 3.05 -24.68
CA ALA A 298 -16.27 1.90 -24.70
C ALA A 298 -15.63 0.68 -25.36
N LYS A 299 -14.93 0.85 -26.50
CA LYS A 299 -14.17 -0.23 -27.16
C LYS A 299 -13.05 -0.80 -26.27
N ARG A 300 -12.28 0.07 -25.61
CA ARG A 300 -11.22 -0.35 -24.67
C ARG A 300 -11.80 -1.13 -23.50
N MET A 301 -12.91 -0.66 -22.94
CA MET A 301 -13.58 -1.37 -21.83
C MET A 301 -14.08 -2.75 -22.26
N MET A 302 -14.57 -2.89 -23.49
CA MET A 302 -14.97 -4.19 -24.04
C MET A 302 -13.77 -5.16 -24.17
N GLN A 303 -12.66 -4.68 -24.68
CA GLN A 303 -11.41 -5.47 -24.79
C GLN A 303 -10.94 -5.91 -23.40
N PHE A 304 -10.98 -4.98 -22.42
CA PHE A 304 -10.62 -5.28 -21.06
C PHE A 304 -11.53 -6.34 -20.41
N LEU A 305 -12.85 -6.21 -20.56
CA LEU A 305 -13.79 -7.22 -20.05
C LEU A 305 -13.55 -8.60 -20.69
N GLY A 306 -13.14 -8.63 -21.96
CA GLY A 306 -12.72 -9.88 -22.63
C GLY A 306 -11.49 -10.53 -21.99
N ALA A 307 -10.53 -9.73 -21.54
CA ALA A 307 -9.32 -10.23 -20.88
C ALA A 307 -9.56 -10.75 -19.44
N VAL A 308 -10.65 -10.32 -18.78
CA VAL A 308 -10.97 -10.68 -17.38
C VAL A 308 -12.15 -11.65 -17.25
N ASN A 309 -12.39 -12.47 -18.23
CA ASN A 309 -13.55 -13.38 -18.29
C ASN A 309 -13.58 -14.46 -17.18
N MET A 310 -12.49 -14.67 -16.46
CA MET A 310 -12.36 -15.64 -15.36
C MET A 310 -12.75 -15.08 -13.99
N VAL A 311 -13.02 -13.77 -13.88
CA VAL A 311 -13.33 -13.09 -12.62
C VAL A 311 -14.62 -13.60 -12.00
N LYS A 312 -14.59 -13.82 -10.67
CA LYS A 312 -15.76 -14.25 -9.86
C LYS A 312 -16.46 -13.08 -9.18
N ALA A 313 -15.70 -12.08 -8.75
CA ALA A 313 -16.22 -10.88 -8.11
C ALA A 313 -15.73 -9.62 -8.84
N MET A 314 -16.63 -8.73 -9.19
CA MET A 314 -16.33 -7.49 -9.92
C MET A 314 -17.01 -6.31 -9.24
N LYS A 315 -16.24 -5.24 -9.03
CA LYS A 315 -16.75 -3.96 -8.52
C LYS A 315 -16.44 -2.85 -9.49
N LEU A 316 -17.44 -2.09 -9.89
CA LEU A 316 -17.36 -1.01 -10.89
C LEU A 316 -17.89 0.31 -10.32
N SER A 317 -17.19 1.40 -10.60
CA SER A 317 -17.66 2.76 -10.26
C SER A 317 -18.69 3.30 -11.28
N SER A 318 -19.41 4.32 -10.88
CA SER A 318 -20.47 4.96 -11.67
C SER A 318 -20.00 5.47 -13.04
N VAL A 319 -18.80 6.06 -13.13
CA VAL A 319 -18.26 6.56 -14.40
C VAL A 319 -18.05 5.41 -15.41
N LEU A 320 -17.63 4.23 -14.93
CA LEU A 320 -17.51 3.05 -15.79
C LEU A 320 -18.87 2.58 -16.31
N LEU A 321 -19.93 2.74 -15.53
CA LEU A 321 -21.30 2.44 -16.00
C LEU A 321 -21.73 3.41 -17.12
N GLU A 322 -21.34 4.68 -17.06
CA GLU A 322 -21.59 5.60 -18.16
C GLU A 322 -20.85 5.18 -19.43
N VAL A 323 -19.58 4.76 -19.32
CA VAL A 323 -18.82 4.23 -20.46
C VAL A 323 -19.51 2.98 -21.03
N LEU A 324 -19.90 2.05 -20.19
CA LEU A 324 -20.58 0.82 -20.61
C LEU A 324 -21.95 1.08 -21.22
N SER A 325 -22.63 2.18 -20.91
CA SER A 325 -23.93 2.53 -21.49
C SER A 325 -23.87 2.74 -23.01
N ARG A 326 -22.68 3.04 -23.56
CA ARG A 326 -22.44 3.24 -24.99
C ARG A 326 -22.12 1.96 -25.76
N VAL A 327 -21.76 0.88 -25.05
CA VAL A 327 -21.37 -0.39 -25.69
C VAL A 327 -22.46 -0.97 -26.61
N PRO A 328 -23.77 -0.99 -26.25
CA PRO A 328 -24.79 -1.50 -27.14
C PRO A 328 -24.92 -0.77 -28.48
N ASP A 329 -24.37 0.44 -28.60
CA ASP A 329 -24.40 1.22 -29.84
C ASP A 329 -23.22 0.89 -30.80
N LEU A 330 -22.27 0.04 -30.34
CA LEU A 330 -21.12 -0.40 -31.11
C LEU A 330 -21.49 -1.60 -32.00
N SER A 331 -21.65 -1.38 -33.29
CA SER A 331 -22.04 -2.41 -34.25
C SER A 331 -20.98 -3.50 -34.46
N ASP A 332 -19.69 -3.20 -34.18
CA ASP A 332 -18.57 -4.02 -34.58
C ASP A 332 -17.95 -4.84 -33.44
N CYS A 333 -18.47 -4.76 -32.20
CA CYS A 333 -17.89 -5.42 -31.04
C CYS A 333 -18.80 -6.59 -30.57
N GLN A 334 -18.28 -7.81 -30.61
CA GLN A 334 -18.94 -8.93 -29.95
C GLN A 334 -18.71 -8.82 -28.44
N PRO A 335 -19.79 -8.79 -27.61
CA PRO A 335 -19.62 -8.69 -26.17
C PRO A 335 -18.98 -9.97 -25.59
N PRO A 336 -18.00 -9.83 -24.70
CA PRO A 336 -17.40 -10.96 -24.02
C PRO A 336 -18.45 -11.65 -23.11
N ARG A 337 -18.26 -12.91 -22.80
CA ARG A 337 -19.10 -13.62 -21.83
C ARG A 337 -18.35 -13.80 -20.51
N LEU A 338 -18.86 -13.21 -19.44
CA LEU A 338 -18.32 -13.31 -18.08
C LEU A 338 -18.97 -14.51 -17.34
N ARG A 339 -18.66 -15.73 -17.78
CA ARG A 339 -19.33 -16.95 -17.29
C ARG A 339 -19.04 -17.28 -15.81
N ASN A 340 -17.94 -16.78 -15.27
CA ASN A 340 -17.53 -17.07 -13.90
C ASN A 340 -17.98 -16.00 -12.89
N LEU A 341 -18.51 -14.87 -13.38
CA LEU A 341 -18.92 -13.78 -12.52
C LEU A 341 -20.15 -14.18 -11.69
N GLN A 342 -20.00 -14.14 -10.36
CA GLN A 342 -21.01 -14.47 -9.37
C GLN A 342 -21.45 -13.25 -8.56
N TYR A 343 -20.53 -12.35 -8.26
CA TYR A 343 -20.74 -11.17 -7.43
C TYR A 343 -20.44 -9.92 -8.22
N LEU A 344 -21.44 -9.06 -8.38
CA LEU A 344 -21.30 -7.80 -9.12
C LEU A 344 -21.69 -6.63 -8.21
N THR A 345 -20.73 -5.81 -7.81
CA THR A 345 -21.00 -4.61 -7.01
C THR A 345 -20.91 -3.38 -7.90
N LEU A 346 -21.94 -2.55 -7.90
CA LEU A 346 -22.04 -1.35 -8.70
C LEU A 346 -22.12 -0.11 -7.78
N GLU A 347 -21.15 0.77 -7.87
CA GLU A 347 -21.20 2.07 -7.19
C GLU A 347 -22.01 3.03 -8.07
N MET A 348 -23.30 3.25 -7.72
CA MET A 348 -24.21 4.05 -8.53
C MET A 348 -24.33 5.47 -8.02
N TRP A 349 -24.28 6.44 -8.96
CA TRP A 349 -24.84 7.78 -8.78
C TRP A 349 -26.15 7.85 -9.60
N PRO A 350 -27.10 8.72 -9.27
CA PRO A 350 -28.36 8.81 -10.00
C PRO A 350 -28.15 9.42 -11.40
N ALA A 351 -27.48 8.69 -12.31
CA ALA A 351 -27.23 9.08 -13.68
C ALA A 351 -28.12 8.27 -14.65
N ARG A 352 -28.60 8.94 -15.71
CA ARG A 352 -29.60 8.38 -16.67
C ARG A 352 -29.12 7.16 -17.49
N GLY A 353 -27.82 6.82 -17.48
CA GLY A 353 -27.27 5.70 -18.26
C GLY A 353 -27.15 4.38 -17.51
N CYS A 354 -27.28 4.36 -16.18
CA CYS A 354 -26.94 3.19 -15.35
C CYS A 354 -27.79 1.93 -15.67
N LEU A 355 -29.10 2.08 -15.94
CA LEU A 355 -29.96 0.94 -16.24
C LEU A 355 -29.54 0.19 -17.49
N ARG A 356 -29.10 0.93 -18.54
CA ARG A 356 -28.63 0.34 -19.79
C ARG A 356 -27.35 -0.47 -19.61
N SER A 357 -26.45 0.05 -18.79
CA SER A 357 -25.19 -0.62 -18.43
C SER A 357 -25.43 -1.85 -17.59
N ILE A 358 -26.35 -1.78 -16.65
CA ILE A 358 -26.75 -2.94 -15.80
C ILE A 358 -27.33 -4.03 -16.69
N ALA A 359 -28.31 -3.69 -17.56
CA ALA A 359 -28.90 -4.64 -18.49
C ALA A 359 -27.84 -5.30 -19.40
N PHE A 360 -26.89 -4.50 -19.89
CA PHE A 360 -25.75 -5.02 -20.67
C PHE A 360 -24.89 -5.99 -19.85
N LEU A 361 -24.43 -5.57 -18.65
CA LEU A 361 -23.61 -6.42 -17.78
C LEU A 361 -24.29 -7.75 -17.43
N LEU A 362 -25.58 -7.71 -17.12
CA LEU A 362 -26.36 -8.92 -16.84
C LEU A 362 -26.50 -9.82 -18.07
N SER A 363 -26.63 -9.23 -19.27
CA SER A 363 -26.73 -10.01 -20.51
C SER A 363 -25.45 -10.81 -20.82
N ILE A 364 -24.29 -10.30 -20.42
CA ILE A 364 -22.98 -10.96 -20.61
C ILE A 364 -22.54 -11.84 -19.42
N SER A 365 -23.27 -11.77 -18.30
CA SER A 365 -22.93 -12.43 -17.01
C SER A 365 -24.07 -13.33 -16.52
N PRO A 366 -24.31 -14.47 -17.16
CA PRO A 366 -25.51 -15.29 -16.89
C PRO A 366 -25.52 -15.94 -15.49
N ASN A 367 -24.39 -16.00 -14.80
CA ASN A 367 -24.22 -16.70 -13.52
C ASN A 367 -24.12 -15.74 -12.32
N VAL A 368 -24.48 -14.48 -12.47
CA VAL A 368 -24.49 -13.52 -11.35
C VAL A 368 -25.57 -13.93 -10.35
N VAL A 369 -25.18 -14.07 -9.09
CA VAL A 369 -26.04 -14.49 -7.96
C VAL A 369 -26.40 -13.28 -7.10
N GLU A 370 -25.52 -12.27 -7.02
CA GLU A 370 -25.68 -11.11 -6.15
C GLU A 370 -25.19 -9.84 -6.87
N ILE A 371 -25.96 -8.74 -6.69
CA ILE A 371 -25.65 -7.43 -7.25
C ILE A 371 -25.60 -6.38 -6.14
#